data_03f49daf3a1788a0907e554dc63c0163
#
_entry.id   03f49daf3a1788a0907e554dc63c0163
#
_cell.length_a   1.000
_cell.length_b   1.000
_cell.length_c   1.000
_cell.angle_alpha   90.00
_cell.angle_beta   90.00
_cell.angle_gamma   90.00
#
_symmetry.space_group_name_H-M   'P 1'
#
loop_
_entity.id
_entity.type
_entity.pdbx_description
1 polymer ?
#
loop_
_entity_poly.entity_id
_entity_poly.type
_entity_poly.pdbx_seq_one_letter_code
_entity_poly.pdbx_strand_id
1 'polypeptide(L)'
;MKRNLLVLLSMLLITSVVLAACGGGAPATEEPAPDVTEAPATEAPMTEEPTEAPATEPAADFEGRSLMAADCDSAGIIQGVEATGQYEVTFTLCQPDPAFLSKIAFSVYGIYPEEWLEATAGDEGRTSEGLERPVGTGPYVVSEWNRGESVTFTANPNYWGTPAEAETLVFRWSTESAARLLELQSGTVDAIDNVGPADFEVVSGDSNLVLMERPALNTFYIAMTNTFAPFDNQDVRQAIAKGIDRQRIVDTFYPPGSEVASHFTPCAIPNACVGDEWYEFDVEAAREQLAAAGYPDGFSTKLFYRDVVRGYLPQVSNVAQDIQAQLRENLNIDAEIVVMESGAFIEESSAGRLDGLYLLGWGADFPHVTNFLDYHFGAANPQFGDQSPTYSDVLAEAAQIADAAESEPLYVEANNAIREYVPMIPVAHGGSGTAWRADVTNPQASPLSNEVFYVTDPGGRDVFVWMQNAEPISLFCADETDGESLRACEQVVEALYSYEINGTDVEPALAESCEPNDTLDSWVCTLRQDVTFHDGTTFDANDVVATFTMGLDASSPLHKGNTNVFEYYDYLWGLINKPAQ
;
A
#
# COMPACT_ATOMS: atom_id res chain seq x y z
N MET A 1 25.88 45.21 -29.34
CA MET A 1 25.80 45.74 -30.73
C MET A 1 24.64 45.07 -31.40
N LYS A 2 23.62 45.87 -31.68
CA LYS A 2 22.77 45.93 -32.88
C LYS A 2 22.00 44.63 -33.19
N ARG A 3 20.72 44.56 -33.37
CA ARG A 3 19.63 45.55 -33.54
C ARG A 3 18.43 44.80 -34.12
N ASN A 4 17.24 44.90 -33.48
CA ASN A 4 15.96 45.28 -34.05
C ASN A 4 15.33 44.36 -35.11
N LEU A 5 14.11 44.01 -34.95
CA LEU A 5 12.82 44.71 -35.09
C LEU A 5 12.10 44.32 -36.38
N LEU A 6 10.86 43.86 -36.25
CA LEU A 6 9.67 44.11 -37.10
C LEU A 6 8.62 43.09 -36.71
N VAL A 7 7.58 43.29 -35.97
CA VAL A 7 6.46 44.25 -35.89
C VAL A 7 5.65 44.39 -37.18
N LEU A 8 4.37 44.14 -37.00
CA LEU A 8 3.19 44.63 -37.71
C LEU A 8 2.57 43.69 -38.77
N LEU A 9 1.41 43.33 -38.46
CA LEU A 9 0.06 43.81 -38.76
C LEU A 9 -0.62 43.00 -39.86
N SER A 10 -1.74 42.44 -39.61
CA SER A 10 -2.96 42.70 -40.38
C SER A 10 -4.19 42.22 -39.62
N MET A 11 -4.96 43.17 -39.23
CA MET A 11 -6.38 43.13 -38.84
C MET A 11 -7.28 43.11 -40.07
N LEU A 12 -8.56 42.74 -39.78
CA LEU A 12 -9.83 43.02 -40.53
C LEU A 12 -10.20 41.98 -41.59
N LEU A 13 -11.41 41.50 -41.60
CA LEU A 13 -12.82 41.99 -41.67
C LEU A 13 -13.78 40.82 -41.46
N ILE A 14 -14.72 40.78 -40.49
CA ILE A 14 -16.08 41.37 -40.44
C ILE A 14 -16.92 41.17 -41.70
N THR A 15 -18.03 40.45 -41.56
CA THR A 15 -19.46 40.81 -41.75
C THR A 15 -20.32 39.55 -41.75
N SER A 16 -21.16 39.32 -40.77
CA SER A 16 -22.60 39.59 -40.64
C SER A 16 -23.48 39.24 -41.85
N VAL A 17 -24.39 38.26 -41.67
CA VAL A 17 -25.78 38.37 -42.15
C VAL A 17 -26.72 37.71 -41.15
N VAL A 18 -27.62 38.51 -40.62
CA VAL A 18 -28.82 38.21 -39.85
C VAL A 18 -29.98 38.22 -40.82
N LEU A 19 -30.99 37.42 -40.59
CA LEU A 19 -32.45 37.63 -40.73
C LEU A 19 -33.14 36.26 -40.85
N ALA A 20 -33.96 35.82 -39.91
CA ALA A 20 -35.37 36.16 -39.62
C ALA A 20 -36.32 35.52 -40.67
N ALA A 21 -37.36 34.82 -40.31
CA ALA A 21 -38.51 35.20 -39.52
C ALA A 21 -39.48 34.02 -39.34
N CYS A 22 -40.15 34.01 -38.19
CA CYS A 22 -41.60 33.84 -37.93
C CYS A 22 -42.38 32.81 -38.76
N GLY A 23 -43.20 31.98 -38.20
CA GLY A 23 -44.21 32.08 -37.17
C GLY A 23 -45.28 31.02 -37.33
N GLY A 24 -46.06 30.81 -36.29
CA GLY A 24 -47.43 30.32 -36.38
C GLY A 24 -47.65 28.94 -35.75
N GLY A 25 -48.08 28.84 -34.55
CA GLY A 25 -49.42 28.83 -34.02
C GLY A 25 -50.04 27.43 -33.96
N ALA A 26 -50.30 26.97 -32.77
CA ALA A 26 -51.05 25.76 -32.38
C ALA A 26 -52.51 25.74 -32.89
N PRO A 27 -53.27 24.63 -32.81
CA PRO A 27 -53.78 24.21 -31.50
C PRO A 27 -53.90 22.70 -31.23
N ALA A 28 -54.07 22.39 -29.97
CA ALA A 28 -54.39 21.11 -29.37
C ALA A 28 -55.63 20.43 -29.93
N THR A 29 -55.63 19.11 -29.99
CA THR A 29 -56.87 18.33 -30.02
C THR A 29 -56.74 17.10 -29.12
N GLU A 30 -57.85 16.89 -28.38
CA GLU A 30 -58.09 15.94 -27.29
C GLU A 30 -57.92 14.47 -27.69
N GLU A 31 -57.51 13.67 -26.70
CA GLU A 31 -57.66 12.22 -26.62
C GLU A 31 -59.12 11.77 -26.70
N PRO A 32 -59.38 10.57 -27.19
CA PRO A 32 -60.43 9.74 -26.62
C PRO A 32 -59.88 8.42 -26.05
N ALA A 33 -60.46 8.03 -24.91
CA ALA A 33 -60.18 6.85 -24.11
C ALA A 33 -60.44 5.52 -24.88
N PRO A 34 -59.70 4.44 -24.53
CA PRO A 34 -59.88 3.14 -25.17
C PRO A 34 -61.05 2.35 -24.58
N ASP A 35 -61.77 1.74 -25.48
CA ASP A 35 -62.90 0.83 -25.26
C ASP A 35 -62.41 -0.53 -24.73
N VAL A 36 -63.12 -1.09 -23.76
CA VAL A 36 -62.85 -2.38 -23.13
C VAL A 36 -63.43 -3.48 -24.03
N THR A 37 -62.57 -4.39 -24.53
CA THR A 37 -63.03 -5.61 -25.18
C THR A 37 -62.51 -6.85 -24.45
N GLU A 38 -63.47 -7.75 -24.17
CA GLU A 38 -63.36 -9.02 -23.46
C GLU A 38 -62.21 -9.93 -23.90
N ALA A 39 -61.62 -10.60 -22.92
CA ALA A 39 -60.65 -11.67 -23.07
C ALA A 39 -61.30 -12.99 -23.55
N PRO A 40 -60.66 -13.72 -24.47
CA PRO A 40 -61.02 -15.12 -24.71
C PRO A 40 -60.27 -16.06 -23.75
N ALA A 41 -60.94 -17.19 -23.46
CA ALA A 41 -60.58 -18.21 -22.52
C ALA A 41 -59.20 -18.83 -22.69
N THR A 42 -58.58 -19.07 -21.53
CA THR A 42 -57.32 -19.77 -21.29
C THR A 42 -57.40 -21.25 -21.74
N GLU A 43 -56.58 -21.65 -22.71
CA GLU A 43 -56.19 -23.05 -22.89
C GLU A 43 -55.05 -23.39 -21.93
N ALA A 44 -55.08 -24.58 -21.33
CA ALA A 44 -54.12 -25.10 -20.40
C ALA A 44 -52.73 -25.32 -21.05
N PRO A 45 -51.63 -25.08 -20.37
CA PRO A 45 -50.31 -25.31 -20.92
C PRO A 45 -50.03 -26.81 -21.05
N MET A 46 -49.61 -27.22 -22.24
CA MET A 46 -49.00 -28.49 -22.49
C MET A 46 -47.66 -28.56 -21.74
N THR A 47 -47.48 -29.63 -21.03
CA THR A 47 -46.22 -29.98 -20.35
C THR A 47 -45.17 -30.23 -21.43
N GLU A 48 -44.20 -29.32 -21.58
CA GLU A 48 -42.98 -29.64 -22.32
C GLU A 48 -42.15 -30.61 -21.50
N GLU A 49 -41.73 -31.72 -22.10
CA GLU A 49 -40.71 -32.62 -21.58
C GLU A 49 -39.41 -31.83 -21.34
N PRO A 50 -38.69 -32.11 -20.25
CA PRO A 50 -37.39 -31.46 -20.00
C PRO A 50 -36.45 -31.83 -21.18
N THR A 51 -36.04 -30.81 -21.93
CA THR A 51 -34.89 -30.91 -22.84
C THR A 51 -33.67 -31.23 -21.97
N GLU A 52 -33.07 -32.43 -22.18
CA GLU A 52 -31.77 -32.75 -21.62
C GLU A 52 -30.80 -31.63 -21.97
N ALA A 53 -30.17 -31.05 -20.96
CA ALA A 53 -29.04 -30.14 -21.12
C ALA A 53 -27.99 -30.86 -21.98
N PRO A 54 -27.31 -30.13 -22.90
CA PRO A 54 -26.24 -30.72 -23.68
C PRO A 54 -25.22 -31.32 -22.70
N ALA A 55 -24.88 -32.59 -22.93
CA ALA A 55 -23.85 -33.27 -22.17
C ALA A 55 -22.57 -32.43 -22.25
N THR A 56 -22.12 -31.92 -21.12
CA THR A 56 -20.80 -31.31 -20.97
C THR A 56 -19.80 -32.36 -21.49
N GLU A 57 -18.99 -31.98 -22.47
CA GLU A 57 -17.81 -32.76 -22.84
C GLU A 57 -17.02 -33.01 -21.54
N PRO A 58 -16.49 -34.24 -21.33
CA PRO A 58 -15.67 -34.50 -20.16
C PRO A 58 -14.52 -33.48 -20.20
N ALA A 59 -14.40 -32.69 -19.11
CA ALA A 59 -13.26 -31.79 -18.90
C ALA A 59 -11.98 -32.60 -19.16
N ALA A 60 -11.07 -32.10 -19.97
CA ALA A 60 -9.73 -32.65 -20.08
C ALA A 60 -9.20 -32.81 -18.66
N ASP A 61 -8.57 -33.98 -18.37
CA ASP A 61 -8.02 -34.23 -17.03
C ASP A 61 -7.09 -33.05 -16.67
N PHE A 62 -7.49 -32.24 -15.66
CA PHE A 62 -6.69 -31.11 -15.18
C PHE A 62 -5.42 -31.69 -14.55
N GLU A 63 -4.26 -31.28 -15.04
CA GLU A 63 -2.96 -31.63 -14.47
C GLU A 63 -2.47 -30.45 -13.61
N GLY A 64 -2.63 -30.58 -12.29
CA GLY A 64 -2.25 -29.54 -11.33
C GLY A 64 -0.72 -29.43 -11.20
N ARG A 65 -0.23 -28.20 -11.15
CA ARG A 65 1.16 -27.88 -10.83
C ARG A 65 1.38 -27.82 -9.33
N SER A 66 2.64 -27.93 -8.91
CA SER A 66 3.04 -27.70 -7.53
C SER A 66 4.43 -27.10 -7.44
N LEU A 67 4.58 -26.17 -6.48
CA LEU A 67 5.85 -25.69 -5.95
C LEU A 67 6.00 -26.28 -4.54
N MET A 68 7.05 -27.02 -4.26
CA MET A 68 7.29 -27.58 -2.92
C MET A 68 8.76 -27.52 -2.56
N ALA A 69 9.08 -26.93 -1.42
CA ALA A 69 10.39 -27.08 -0.79
C ALA A 69 10.55 -28.50 -0.21
N ALA A 70 11.76 -28.97 -0.10
CA ALA A 70 12.03 -30.32 0.42
C ALA A 70 11.59 -30.48 1.89
N ASP A 71 11.76 -29.45 2.68
CA ASP A 71 11.38 -29.31 4.09
C ASP A 71 11.34 -27.84 4.49
N CYS A 72 10.93 -27.54 5.71
CA CYS A 72 10.91 -26.18 6.22
C CYS A 72 12.29 -25.58 6.51
N ASP A 73 13.35 -26.38 6.56
CA ASP A 73 14.73 -25.87 6.69
C ASP A 73 15.24 -25.29 5.35
N SER A 74 14.66 -25.74 4.22
CA SER A 74 14.96 -25.29 2.86
C SER A 74 13.95 -24.30 2.29
N ALA A 75 12.87 -24.06 3.02
CA ALA A 75 11.82 -23.08 2.70
C ALA A 75 11.99 -21.81 3.55
N GLY A 76 11.21 -20.79 3.21
CA GLY A 76 10.90 -19.71 4.16
C GLY A 76 9.65 -20.04 4.97
N ILE A 77 8.68 -19.12 4.99
CA ILE A 77 7.37 -19.36 5.64
C ILE A 77 6.50 -20.26 4.74
N ILE A 78 6.48 -20.06 3.43
CA ILE A 78 5.74 -20.92 2.50
C ILE A 78 6.59 -22.14 2.16
N GLN A 79 6.13 -23.33 2.58
CA GLN A 79 6.71 -24.60 2.19
C GLN A 79 6.26 -25.00 0.79
N GLY A 80 5.00 -24.77 0.44
CA GLY A 80 4.49 -25.15 -0.86
C GLY A 80 3.21 -24.46 -1.29
N VAL A 81 2.98 -24.46 -2.61
CA VAL A 81 1.78 -24.00 -3.28
C VAL A 81 1.40 -25.06 -4.29
N GLU A 82 0.19 -25.62 -4.20
CA GLU A 82 -0.26 -26.75 -5.03
C GLU A 82 -1.64 -26.48 -5.63
N ALA A 83 -1.79 -26.66 -6.94
CA ALA A 83 -3.07 -26.69 -7.62
C ALA A 83 -3.75 -28.05 -7.36
N THR A 84 -4.56 -28.14 -6.31
CA THR A 84 -5.27 -29.35 -5.89
C THR A 84 -6.53 -29.61 -6.71
N GLY A 85 -6.99 -28.63 -7.46
CA GLY A 85 -8.06 -28.69 -8.44
C GLY A 85 -7.92 -27.56 -9.45
N GLN A 86 -8.70 -27.57 -10.55
CA GLN A 86 -8.62 -26.51 -11.56
C GLN A 86 -8.88 -25.11 -10.97
N TYR A 87 -9.74 -25.03 -9.96
CA TYR A 87 -10.08 -23.78 -9.26
C TYR A 87 -9.88 -23.92 -7.74
N GLU A 88 -8.86 -24.66 -7.35
CA GLU A 88 -8.51 -24.86 -5.95
C GLU A 88 -6.99 -24.88 -5.79
N VAL A 89 -6.48 -24.04 -4.88
CA VAL A 89 -5.05 -23.96 -4.55
C VAL A 89 -4.87 -24.15 -3.05
N THR A 90 -3.92 -25.00 -2.69
CA THR A 90 -3.51 -25.19 -1.30
C THR A 90 -2.14 -24.57 -1.05
N PHE A 91 -2.06 -23.70 -0.05
CA PHE A 91 -0.83 -23.18 0.50
C PHE A 91 -0.47 -23.98 1.76
N THR A 92 0.76 -24.45 1.83
CA THR A 92 1.32 -25.12 3.02
C THR A 92 2.41 -24.21 3.60
N LEU A 93 2.31 -23.89 4.88
CA LEU A 93 3.23 -23.01 5.60
C LEU A 93 4.08 -23.82 6.58
N CYS A 94 5.27 -23.33 6.89
CA CYS A 94 6.17 -23.90 7.90
C CYS A 94 5.85 -23.45 9.33
N GLN A 95 5.02 -22.44 9.46
CA GLN A 95 4.55 -21.90 10.74
C GLN A 95 3.17 -21.27 10.56
N PRO A 96 2.38 -21.13 11.63
CA PRO A 96 1.13 -20.37 11.60
C PRO A 96 1.32 -18.95 11.08
N ASP A 97 0.40 -18.46 10.24
CA ASP A 97 0.40 -17.07 9.79
C ASP A 97 -1.01 -16.48 9.81
N PRO A 98 -1.39 -15.77 10.89
CA PRO A 98 -2.70 -15.10 10.98
C PRO A 98 -2.85 -13.93 9.99
N ALA A 99 -1.75 -13.41 9.45
CA ALA A 99 -1.74 -12.33 8.47
C ALA A 99 -1.78 -12.83 7.02
N PHE A 100 -1.95 -14.13 6.78
CA PHE A 100 -1.86 -14.75 5.45
C PHE A 100 -2.75 -14.02 4.43
N LEU A 101 -4.05 -13.83 4.73
CA LEU A 101 -4.98 -13.15 3.83
C LEU A 101 -4.57 -11.71 3.55
N SER A 102 -4.12 -11.00 4.59
CA SER A 102 -3.66 -9.61 4.46
C SER A 102 -2.40 -9.51 3.58
N LYS A 103 -1.49 -10.48 3.69
CA LYS A 103 -0.30 -10.53 2.84
C LYS A 103 -0.64 -10.82 1.39
N ILE A 104 -1.46 -11.85 1.10
CA ILE A 104 -1.82 -12.21 -0.28
C ILE A 104 -2.77 -11.24 -0.96
N ALA A 105 -3.30 -10.23 -0.24
CA ALA A 105 -4.05 -9.11 -0.80
C ALA A 105 -3.14 -8.01 -1.37
N PHE A 106 -1.86 -8.02 -1.03
CA PHE A 106 -0.91 -7.02 -1.49
C PHE A 106 -0.63 -7.18 -2.99
N SER A 107 -0.66 -6.09 -3.74
CA SER A 107 -0.57 -6.08 -5.22
C SER A 107 0.70 -6.73 -5.78
N VAL A 108 1.76 -6.84 -4.97
CA VAL A 108 2.99 -7.60 -5.29
C VAL A 108 2.69 -9.08 -5.61
N TYR A 109 1.65 -9.64 -5.00
CA TYR A 109 1.20 -11.02 -5.23
C TYR A 109 0.11 -11.13 -6.30
N GLY A 110 0.01 -10.12 -7.18
CA GLY A 110 -0.86 -10.14 -8.35
C GLY A 110 -0.57 -11.34 -9.25
N ILE A 111 -1.64 -11.97 -9.76
CA ILE A 111 -1.54 -13.21 -10.55
C ILE A 111 -1.34 -12.88 -12.03
N TYR A 112 -0.44 -13.62 -12.65
CA TYR A 112 -0.09 -13.52 -14.06
C TYR A 112 -0.34 -14.84 -14.78
N PRO A 113 -0.70 -14.81 -16.09
CA PRO A 113 -0.84 -16.06 -16.87
C PRO A 113 0.52 -16.76 -16.97
N GLU A 114 0.52 -18.07 -16.79
CA GLU A 114 1.73 -18.89 -16.88
C GLU A 114 2.48 -18.71 -18.19
N GLU A 115 1.75 -18.77 -19.32
CA GLU A 115 2.31 -18.65 -20.66
C GLU A 115 2.96 -17.27 -20.88
N TRP A 116 2.38 -16.23 -20.30
CA TRP A 116 2.95 -14.89 -20.35
C TRP A 116 4.21 -14.78 -19.49
N LEU A 117 4.22 -15.40 -18.31
CA LEU A 117 5.42 -15.46 -17.45
C LEU A 117 6.58 -16.16 -18.19
N GLU A 118 6.30 -17.28 -18.88
CA GLU A 118 7.27 -18.01 -19.69
C GLU A 118 7.76 -17.17 -20.88
N ALA A 119 6.85 -16.55 -21.61
CA ALA A 119 7.18 -15.77 -22.82
C ALA A 119 8.01 -14.52 -22.54
N THR A 120 7.86 -13.93 -21.35
CA THR A 120 8.54 -12.68 -20.95
C THR A 120 9.75 -12.90 -20.05
N ALA A 121 10.06 -14.13 -19.64
CA ALA A 121 11.28 -14.47 -18.91
C ALA A 121 12.49 -14.39 -19.85
N GLY A 122 13.29 -13.32 -19.73
CA GLY A 122 14.51 -13.15 -20.51
C GLY A 122 15.72 -13.84 -19.87
N ASP A 123 16.87 -13.78 -20.53
CA ASP A 123 18.11 -14.45 -20.06
C ASP A 123 18.64 -13.83 -18.75
N GLU A 124 18.63 -12.50 -18.63
CA GLU A 124 19.21 -11.75 -17.50
C GLU A 124 18.14 -11.19 -16.54
N GLY A 125 16.90 -11.04 -16.99
CA GLY A 125 15.77 -10.50 -16.24
C GLY A 125 14.50 -10.60 -17.09
N ARG A 126 13.41 -9.97 -16.64
CA ARG A 126 12.19 -9.90 -17.44
C ARG A 126 12.38 -8.98 -18.65
N THR A 127 11.75 -9.31 -19.78
CA THR A 127 11.83 -8.48 -20.99
C THR A 127 11.17 -7.12 -20.78
N SER A 128 11.54 -6.12 -21.61
CA SER A 128 10.89 -4.80 -21.55
C SER A 128 9.37 -4.89 -21.75
N GLU A 129 8.89 -5.80 -22.59
CA GLU A 129 7.45 -6.06 -22.73
C GLU A 129 6.82 -6.52 -21.42
N GLY A 130 7.48 -7.45 -20.71
CA GLY A 130 7.02 -7.93 -19.41
C GLY A 130 7.08 -6.86 -18.30
N LEU A 131 8.03 -5.93 -18.38
CA LEU A 131 8.15 -4.85 -17.39
C LEU A 131 7.19 -3.68 -17.63
N GLU A 132 6.82 -3.42 -18.90
CA GLU A 132 6.07 -2.23 -19.26
C GLU A 132 4.60 -2.52 -19.64
N ARG A 133 4.28 -3.76 -19.99
CA ARG A 133 2.94 -4.18 -20.43
C ARG A 133 2.52 -5.50 -19.79
N PRO A 134 2.34 -5.53 -18.47
CA PRO A 134 1.90 -6.74 -17.81
C PRO A 134 0.52 -7.17 -18.32
N VAL A 135 0.33 -8.48 -18.36
CA VAL A 135 -0.96 -9.12 -18.61
C VAL A 135 -1.51 -9.56 -17.26
N GLY A 136 -2.67 -9.05 -16.91
CA GLY A 136 -3.38 -9.37 -15.67
C GLY A 136 -4.87 -9.57 -15.93
N THR A 137 -5.66 -9.61 -14.88
CA THR A 137 -7.12 -9.76 -14.90
C THR A 137 -7.85 -8.45 -14.62
N GLY A 138 -7.12 -7.39 -14.28
CA GLY A 138 -7.63 -6.14 -13.72
C GLY A 138 -8.52 -5.31 -14.63
N PRO A 139 -9.12 -4.24 -14.07
CA PRO A 139 -10.09 -3.39 -14.76
C PRO A 139 -9.49 -2.55 -15.89
N TYR A 140 -8.18 -2.41 -15.96
CA TYR A 140 -7.49 -1.65 -16.99
C TYR A 140 -6.37 -2.45 -17.66
N VAL A 141 -6.08 -2.11 -18.91
CA VAL A 141 -4.99 -2.66 -19.73
C VAL A 141 -4.03 -1.54 -20.10
N VAL A 142 -2.72 -1.75 -20.01
CA VAL A 142 -1.73 -0.76 -20.45
C VAL A 142 -1.82 -0.58 -21.96
N SER A 143 -2.14 0.62 -22.40
CA SER A 143 -2.18 0.96 -23.84
C SER A 143 -0.90 1.63 -24.32
N GLU A 144 -0.32 2.55 -23.51
CA GLU A 144 0.89 3.28 -23.89
C GLU A 144 1.68 3.73 -22.65
N TRP A 145 2.99 3.65 -22.71
CA TRP A 145 3.88 4.28 -21.75
C TRP A 145 4.84 5.23 -22.46
N ASN A 146 4.62 6.51 -22.28
CA ASN A 146 5.52 7.56 -22.74
C ASN A 146 6.49 7.91 -21.61
N ARG A 147 7.66 7.27 -21.60
CA ARG A 147 8.69 7.47 -20.56
C ARG A 147 8.98 8.94 -20.35
N GLY A 148 9.00 9.37 -19.08
CA GLY A 148 9.20 10.74 -18.66
C GLY A 148 7.96 11.64 -18.77
N GLU A 149 6.80 11.13 -19.25
CA GLU A 149 5.59 11.93 -19.47
C GLU A 149 4.34 11.31 -18.86
N SER A 150 3.97 10.08 -19.29
CA SER A 150 2.71 9.46 -18.85
C SER A 150 2.64 7.95 -19.10
N VAL A 151 1.81 7.26 -18.31
CA VAL A 151 1.29 5.92 -18.61
C VAL A 151 -0.21 6.05 -18.90
N THR A 152 -0.67 5.45 -19.97
CA THR A 152 -2.08 5.43 -20.38
C THR A 152 -2.62 4.01 -20.32
N PHE A 153 -3.79 3.86 -19.73
CA PHE A 153 -4.50 2.61 -19.58
C PHE A 153 -5.87 2.75 -20.28
N THR A 154 -6.36 1.66 -20.85
CA THR A 154 -7.71 1.58 -21.43
C THR A 154 -8.54 0.59 -20.59
N ALA A 155 -9.79 0.91 -20.34
CA ALA A 155 -10.71 0.03 -19.62
C ALA A 155 -10.77 -1.36 -20.26
N ASN A 156 -10.73 -2.41 -19.44
CA ASN A 156 -10.87 -3.79 -19.87
C ASN A 156 -12.36 -4.11 -20.15
N PRO A 157 -12.77 -4.32 -21.39
CA PRO A 157 -14.17 -4.59 -21.71
C PRO A 157 -14.67 -5.96 -21.23
N ASN A 158 -13.74 -6.85 -20.87
CA ASN A 158 -14.03 -8.21 -20.40
C ASN A 158 -13.76 -8.35 -18.89
N TYR A 159 -13.67 -7.24 -18.17
CA TYR A 159 -13.43 -7.30 -16.73
C TYR A 159 -14.53 -8.08 -16.02
N TRP A 160 -14.16 -9.04 -15.19
CA TRP A 160 -15.08 -9.92 -14.48
C TRP A 160 -15.87 -9.20 -13.36
N GLY A 161 -15.31 -8.09 -12.82
CA GLY A 161 -15.92 -7.29 -11.76
C GLY A 161 -16.75 -6.13 -12.28
N THR A 162 -16.86 -5.05 -11.51
CA THR A 162 -17.57 -3.83 -11.92
C THR A 162 -16.78 -3.11 -13.03
N PRO A 163 -17.37 -2.84 -14.20
CA PRO A 163 -16.68 -2.12 -15.27
C PRO A 163 -16.14 -0.76 -14.80
N ALA A 164 -15.02 -0.34 -15.37
CA ALA A 164 -14.42 0.95 -15.08
C ALA A 164 -15.33 2.11 -15.54
N GLU A 165 -15.47 3.14 -14.69
CA GLU A 165 -16.26 4.35 -14.99
C GLU A 165 -15.59 5.24 -16.04
N ALA A 166 -14.27 5.30 -16.08
CA ALA A 166 -13.51 6.02 -17.10
C ALA A 166 -13.00 5.06 -18.18
N GLU A 167 -13.24 5.37 -19.47
CA GLU A 167 -12.73 4.57 -20.59
C GLU A 167 -11.20 4.59 -20.67
N THR A 168 -10.60 5.71 -20.24
CA THR A 168 -9.14 5.92 -20.25
C THR A 168 -8.68 6.47 -18.91
N LEU A 169 -7.67 5.82 -18.34
CA LEU A 169 -6.95 6.26 -17.15
C LEU A 169 -5.55 6.71 -17.56
N VAL A 170 -5.11 7.89 -17.10
CA VAL A 170 -3.79 8.42 -17.41
C VAL A 170 -3.05 8.73 -16.11
N PHE A 171 -1.87 8.15 -15.92
CA PHE A 171 -0.96 8.51 -14.85
C PHE A 171 0.07 9.52 -15.36
N ARG A 172 0.22 10.62 -14.62
CA ARG A 172 1.27 11.61 -14.78
C ARG A 172 2.02 11.80 -13.47
N TRP A 173 3.14 12.49 -13.48
CA TRP A 173 3.95 12.66 -12.27
C TRP A 173 4.69 14.00 -12.22
N SER A 174 4.97 14.43 -11.00
CA SER A 174 5.90 15.50 -10.66
C SER A 174 6.36 15.35 -9.22
N THR A 175 7.64 15.46 -8.96
CA THR A 175 8.19 15.43 -7.60
C THR A 175 7.77 16.66 -6.77
N GLU A 176 7.46 17.78 -7.43
CA GLU A 176 7.11 19.04 -6.78
C GLU A 176 5.61 19.12 -6.47
N SER A 177 5.22 19.10 -5.18
CA SER A 177 3.81 19.16 -4.75
C SER A 177 3.08 20.41 -5.26
N ALA A 178 3.75 21.58 -5.25
CA ALA A 178 3.19 22.81 -5.77
C ALA A 178 2.90 22.74 -7.28
N ALA A 179 3.70 22.01 -8.06
CA ALA A 179 3.44 21.79 -9.48
C ALA A 179 2.22 20.88 -9.67
N ARG A 180 2.08 19.81 -8.88
CA ARG A 180 0.90 18.96 -8.91
C ARG A 180 -0.38 19.74 -8.59
N LEU A 181 -0.36 20.55 -7.53
CA LEU A 181 -1.51 21.39 -7.17
C LEU A 181 -1.87 22.40 -8.29
N LEU A 182 -0.88 23.01 -8.95
CA LEU A 182 -1.13 23.92 -10.06
C LEU A 182 -1.82 23.22 -11.25
N GLU A 183 -1.40 21.99 -11.59
CA GLU A 183 -2.02 21.18 -12.64
C GLU A 183 -3.47 20.83 -12.28
N LEU A 184 -3.75 20.48 -11.01
CA LEU A 184 -5.11 20.23 -10.52
C LEU A 184 -5.98 21.50 -10.60
N GLN A 185 -5.50 22.64 -10.14
CA GLN A 185 -6.22 23.91 -10.15
C GLN A 185 -6.50 24.41 -11.59
N SER A 186 -5.60 24.11 -12.53
CA SER A 186 -5.81 24.43 -13.94
C SER A 186 -6.79 23.49 -14.66
N GLY A 187 -7.13 22.35 -14.03
CA GLY A 187 -7.96 21.32 -14.62
C GLY A 187 -7.26 20.44 -15.65
N THR A 188 -5.92 20.45 -15.66
CA THR A 188 -5.11 19.58 -16.54
C THR A 188 -5.09 18.14 -16.03
N VAL A 189 -5.22 17.98 -14.71
CA VAL A 189 -5.40 16.67 -14.03
C VAL A 189 -6.66 16.69 -13.18
N ASP A 190 -7.19 15.51 -12.89
CA ASP A 190 -8.44 15.35 -12.12
C ASP A 190 -8.19 15.11 -10.64
N ALA A 191 -7.03 14.54 -10.30
CA ALA A 191 -6.61 14.34 -8.92
C ALA A 191 -5.09 14.29 -8.80
N ILE A 192 -4.61 14.55 -7.57
CA ILE A 192 -3.18 14.51 -7.22
C ILE A 192 -2.94 13.70 -5.95
N ASP A 193 -1.82 13.00 -5.91
CA ASP A 193 -1.30 12.36 -4.72
C ASP A 193 -0.47 13.34 -3.87
N ASN A 194 -0.39 13.07 -2.56
CA ASN A 194 0.48 13.75 -1.60
C ASN A 194 0.46 15.28 -1.72
N VAL A 195 -0.67 15.86 -1.32
CA VAL A 195 -0.81 17.32 -1.16
C VAL A 195 0.29 17.82 -0.24
N GLY A 196 0.98 18.90 -0.64
CA GLY A 196 2.01 19.51 0.21
C GLY A 196 1.42 19.97 1.54
N PRO A 197 2.11 19.81 2.68
CA PRO A 197 1.57 20.20 4.00
C PRO A 197 1.08 21.66 4.06
N ALA A 198 1.78 22.58 3.37
CA ALA A 198 1.40 23.98 3.29
C ALA A 198 0.17 24.24 2.40
N ASP A 199 -0.23 23.28 1.59
CA ASP A 199 -1.29 23.43 0.58
C ASP A 199 -2.65 22.89 1.07
N PHE A 200 -2.71 22.21 2.23
CA PHE A 200 -3.95 21.66 2.78
C PHE A 200 -5.02 22.73 2.95
N GLU A 201 -4.68 23.90 3.54
CA GLU A 201 -5.61 25.01 3.70
C GLU A 201 -6.05 25.61 2.34
N VAL A 202 -5.16 25.62 1.36
CA VAL A 202 -5.45 26.12 0.00
C VAL A 202 -6.48 25.22 -0.68
N VAL A 203 -6.28 23.89 -0.62
CA VAL A 203 -7.20 22.90 -1.20
C VAL A 203 -8.54 22.92 -0.49
N SER A 204 -8.55 22.90 0.85
CA SER A 204 -9.79 22.93 1.66
C SER A 204 -10.60 24.22 1.48
N GLY A 205 -9.94 25.33 1.15
CA GLY A 205 -10.58 26.62 0.89
C GLY A 205 -11.13 26.82 -0.51
N ASP A 206 -10.81 25.94 -1.46
CA ASP A 206 -11.25 26.03 -2.86
C ASP A 206 -12.49 25.14 -3.09
N SER A 207 -13.63 25.77 -3.37
CA SER A 207 -14.89 25.06 -3.63
C SER A 207 -14.90 24.17 -4.88
N ASN A 208 -13.88 24.28 -5.75
CA ASN A 208 -13.72 23.43 -6.93
C ASN A 208 -12.88 22.18 -6.64
N LEU A 209 -12.34 22.06 -5.43
CA LEU A 209 -11.48 20.97 -5.02
C LEU A 209 -12.08 20.23 -3.80
N VAL A 210 -11.67 18.99 -3.64
CA VAL A 210 -11.95 18.16 -2.47
C VAL A 210 -10.62 17.67 -1.93
N LEU A 211 -10.35 17.93 -0.66
CA LEU A 211 -9.24 17.34 0.07
C LEU A 211 -9.74 16.04 0.73
N MET A 212 -9.04 14.95 0.46
CA MET A 212 -9.21 13.69 1.16
C MET A 212 -7.99 13.46 2.04
N GLU A 213 -8.18 13.50 3.35
CA GLU A 213 -7.11 13.16 4.29
C GLU A 213 -6.90 11.65 4.29
N ARG A 214 -5.63 11.23 4.16
CA ARG A 214 -5.23 9.82 4.19
C ARG A 214 -4.81 9.47 5.60
N PRO A 215 -5.50 8.52 6.26
CA PRO A 215 -5.08 8.01 7.57
C PRO A 215 -3.68 7.43 7.50
N ALA A 216 -2.91 7.63 8.55
CA ALA A 216 -1.52 7.20 8.58
C ALA A 216 -1.40 5.71 8.96
N LEU A 217 -0.98 4.85 8.05
CA LEU A 217 -0.51 3.51 8.37
C LEU A 217 1.03 3.47 8.42
N ASN A 218 1.60 4.37 9.22
CA ASN A 218 3.05 4.47 9.40
C ASN A 218 3.37 4.92 10.81
N THR A 219 4.62 4.75 11.22
CA THR A 219 5.12 5.25 12.50
C THR A 219 6.49 5.90 12.32
N PHE A 220 6.69 7.08 12.87
CA PHE A 220 8.00 7.69 13.11
C PHE A 220 8.44 7.40 14.53
N TYR A 221 9.69 7.02 14.72
CA TYR A 221 10.26 6.76 16.02
C TYR A 221 11.69 7.28 16.20
N ILE A 222 12.03 7.57 17.45
CA ILE A 222 13.40 7.83 17.88
C ILE A 222 13.92 6.52 18.50
N ALA A 223 14.86 5.89 17.84
CA ALA A 223 15.41 4.61 18.28
C ALA A 223 16.70 4.78 19.10
N MET A 224 16.98 3.79 19.92
CA MET A 224 18.15 3.68 20.75
C MET A 224 18.69 2.25 20.68
N THR A 225 19.98 2.08 20.32
CA THR A 225 20.58 0.74 20.35
C THR A 225 20.98 0.41 21.79
N ASN A 226 20.23 -0.45 22.45
CA ASN A 226 20.33 -0.72 23.89
C ASN A 226 21.56 -1.54 24.32
N THR A 227 22.42 -1.92 23.37
CA THR A 227 23.73 -2.55 23.64
C THR A 227 24.85 -1.54 23.87
N PHE A 228 24.60 -0.24 23.65
CA PHE A 228 25.56 0.84 23.87
C PHE A 228 25.19 1.68 25.08
N ALA A 229 26.19 1.95 25.96
CA ALA A 229 25.98 2.89 27.05
C ALA A 229 25.78 4.33 26.52
N PRO A 230 24.88 5.14 27.12
CA PRO A 230 24.12 4.84 28.34
C PRO A 230 22.74 4.21 28.06
N PHE A 231 22.44 3.83 26.81
CA PHE A 231 21.14 3.27 26.40
C PHE A 231 20.94 1.81 26.84
N ASP A 232 21.99 1.14 27.36
CA ASP A 232 21.91 -0.15 28.05
C ASP A 232 21.12 -0.08 29.35
N ASN A 233 20.95 1.14 29.91
CA ASN A 233 20.13 1.38 31.10
C ASN A 233 18.69 1.77 30.70
N GLN A 234 17.71 0.94 31.06
CA GLN A 234 16.28 1.17 30.80
C GLN A 234 15.79 2.50 31.41
N ASP A 235 16.24 2.90 32.61
CA ASP A 235 15.84 4.17 33.21
C ASP A 235 16.27 5.39 32.38
N VAL A 236 17.42 5.31 31.71
CA VAL A 236 17.86 6.34 30.77
C VAL A 236 16.91 6.43 29.56
N ARG A 237 16.52 5.29 28.98
CA ARG A 237 15.61 5.26 27.84
C ARG A 237 14.22 5.80 28.22
N GLN A 238 13.70 5.41 29.38
CA GLN A 238 12.42 5.92 29.90
C GLN A 238 12.48 7.43 30.23
N ALA A 239 13.59 7.92 30.74
CA ALA A 239 13.78 9.35 30.99
C ALA A 239 13.76 10.15 29.68
N ILE A 240 14.41 9.65 28.64
CA ILE A 240 14.38 10.30 27.32
C ILE A 240 12.94 10.30 26.77
N ALA A 241 12.20 9.18 26.88
CA ALA A 241 10.82 9.08 26.43
C ALA A 241 9.89 10.14 27.07
N LYS A 242 10.09 10.44 28.34
CA LYS A 242 9.34 11.50 29.06
C LYS A 242 9.85 12.90 28.75
N GLY A 243 11.10 13.03 28.32
CA GLY A 243 11.75 14.32 28.06
C GLY A 243 11.52 14.90 26.67
N ILE A 244 10.91 14.14 25.75
CA ILE A 244 10.59 14.57 24.39
C ILE A 244 9.11 14.96 24.27
N ASP A 245 8.85 16.22 23.93
CA ASP A 245 7.52 16.73 23.60
C ASP A 245 7.13 16.30 22.18
N ARG A 246 6.48 15.15 22.07
CA ARG A 246 6.04 14.56 20.80
C ARG A 246 4.90 15.36 20.17
N GLN A 247 4.01 15.94 20.99
CA GLN A 247 2.92 16.79 20.50
C GLN A 247 3.47 18.01 19.76
N ARG A 248 4.47 18.68 20.31
CA ARG A 248 5.15 19.81 19.67
C ARG A 248 5.73 19.42 18.30
N ILE A 249 6.32 18.21 18.20
CA ILE A 249 6.89 17.73 16.93
C ILE A 249 5.78 17.59 15.88
N VAL A 250 4.67 16.94 16.24
CA VAL A 250 3.53 16.74 15.35
C VAL A 250 2.92 18.09 14.93
N ASP A 251 2.60 18.96 15.89
CA ASP A 251 1.96 20.26 15.62
C ASP A 251 2.83 21.20 14.75
N THR A 252 4.16 21.03 14.79
CA THR A 252 5.09 21.94 14.12
C THR A 252 5.50 21.45 12.72
N PHE A 253 5.67 20.14 12.52
CA PHE A 253 6.36 19.61 11.36
C PHE A 253 5.50 18.69 10.48
N TYR A 254 4.32 18.28 10.95
CA TYR A 254 3.47 17.36 10.23
C TYR A 254 2.23 18.04 9.61
N PRO A 255 1.68 17.49 8.53
CA PRO A 255 0.43 17.98 7.97
C PRO A 255 -0.76 17.67 8.87
N PRO A 256 -1.91 18.36 8.68
CA PRO A 256 -3.17 17.97 9.29
C PRO A 256 -3.51 16.50 9.06
N GLY A 257 -4.22 15.87 9.99
CA GLY A 257 -4.51 14.43 9.95
C GLY A 257 -3.38 13.55 10.50
N SER A 258 -2.26 14.14 10.93
CA SER A 258 -1.20 13.41 11.64
C SER A 258 -1.50 13.35 13.13
N GLU A 259 -1.09 12.26 13.77
CA GLU A 259 -1.37 11.98 15.18
C GLU A 259 -0.08 11.75 15.97
N VAL A 260 -0.10 12.10 17.26
CA VAL A 260 0.94 11.65 18.18
C VAL A 260 0.78 10.15 18.39
N ALA A 261 1.82 9.39 18.17
CA ALA A 261 1.77 7.95 18.34
C ALA A 261 1.50 7.56 19.80
N SER A 262 0.30 7.06 20.07
CA SER A 262 -0.05 6.51 21.40
C SER A 262 0.54 5.12 21.62
N HIS A 263 0.79 4.38 20.55
CA HIS A 263 1.41 3.07 20.47
C HIS A 263 2.40 3.03 19.30
N PHE A 264 3.16 1.95 19.17
CA PHE A 264 4.07 1.82 18.03
C PHE A 264 3.33 1.61 16.73
N THR A 265 2.31 0.75 16.75
CA THR A 265 1.48 0.46 15.58
C THR A 265 0.33 1.48 15.45
N PRO A 266 -0.02 1.96 14.26
CA PRO A 266 -1.17 2.86 14.04
C PRO A 266 -2.50 2.25 14.48
N CYS A 267 -3.35 3.05 15.15
CA CYS A 267 -4.59 2.56 15.75
C CYS A 267 -5.69 2.10 14.74
N ALA A 268 -5.52 2.39 13.47
CA ALA A 268 -6.41 1.87 12.43
C ALA A 268 -6.26 0.36 12.19
N ILE A 269 -5.17 -0.25 12.69
CA ILE A 269 -4.93 -1.69 12.58
C ILE A 269 -5.53 -2.39 13.80
N PRO A 270 -6.27 -3.48 13.64
CA PRO A 270 -6.79 -4.27 14.76
C PRO A 270 -5.69 -4.69 15.73
N ASN A 271 -5.98 -4.66 17.03
CA ASN A 271 -5.04 -4.94 18.14
C ASN A 271 -3.80 -4.03 18.25
N ALA A 272 -3.72 -2.97 17.44
CA ALA A 272 -2.59 -2.06 17.44
C ALA A 272 -2.49 -1.20 18.69
N CYS A 273 -3.61 -0.60 19.10
CA CYS A 273 -3.70 0.38 20.20
C CYS A 273 -4.37 -0.21 21.43
N VAL A 274 -3.94 -1.42 21.81
CA VAL A 274 -4.38 -2.10 23.04
C VAL A 274 -3.29 -2.01 24.09
N GLY A 275 -3.68 -1.92 25.37
CA GLY A 275 -2.75 -1.72 26.48
C GLY A 275 -2.59 -0.25 26.89
N ASP A 276 -1.52 0.05 27.60
CA ASP A 276 -1.24 1.40 28.11
C ASP A 276 -0.66 2.30 27.02
N GLU A 277 -1.18 3.52 26.89
CA GLU A 277 -0.63 4.54 26.01
C GLU A 277 0.83 4.88 26.40
N TRP A 278 1.59 5.37 25.42
CA TRP A 278 2.99 5.74 25.60
C TRP A 278 3.14 6.91 26.59
N TYR A 279 4.36 7.11 27.11
CA TYR A 279 4.66 8.12 28.14
C TYR A 279 4.21 9.52 27.76
N GLU A 280 3.61 10.24 28.71
CA GLU A 280 3.35 11.67 28.60
C GLU A 280 4.65 12.48 28.74
N PHE A 281 4.66 13.68 28.18
CA PHE A 281 5.76 14.62 28.31
C PHE A 281 5.81 15.19 29.73
N ASP A 282 6.88 14.88 30.45
CA ASP A 282 7.12 15.34 31.83
C ASP A 282 8.62 15.53 32.09
N VAL A 283 9.08 16.76 31.92
CA VAL A 283 10.51 17.13 32.05
C VAL A 283 11.00 16.94 33.48
N GLU A 284 10.17 17.17 34.50
CA GLU A 284 10.57 17.06 35.89
C GLU A 284 10.81 15.58 36.27
N ALA A 285 9.84 14.72 35.97
CA ALA A 285 9.99 13.28 36.15
C ALA A 285 11.14 12.69 35.29
N ALA A 286 11.33 13.19 34.07
CA ALA A 286 12.43 12.76 33.20
C ALA A 286 13.81 13.09 33.80
N ARG A 287 13.99 14.28 34.33
CA ARG A 287 15.25 14.70 35.01
C ARG A 287 15.51 13.93 36.27
N GLU A 288 14.48 13.71 37.10
CA GLU A 288 14.60 12.91 38.33
C GLU A 288 15.02 11.47 38.00
N GLN A 289 14.42 10.86 37.01
CA GLN A 289 14.75 9.51 36.58
C GLN A 289 16.16 9.43 35.98
N LEU A 290 16.56 10.39 35.14
CA LEU A 290 17.90 10.45 34.57
C LEU A 290 18.97 10.64 35.61
N ALA A 291 18.71 11.48 36.64
CA ALA A 291 19.61 11.66 37.76
C ALA A 291 19.74 10.39 38.62
N ALA A 292 18.63 9.68 38.89
CA ALA A 292 18.63 8.39 39.58
C ALA A 292 19.39 7.30 38.82
N ALA A 293 19.33 7.35 37.47
CA ALA A 293 20.10 6.47 36.59
C ALA A 293 21.61 6.78 36.53
N GLY A 294 22.07 7.83 37.25
CA GLY A 294 23.49 8.20 37.33
C GLY A 294 23.94 9.34 36.43
N TYR A 295 23.03 10.03 35.78
CA TYR A 295 23.33 11.12 34.84
C TYR A 295 22.66 12.45 35.26
N PRO A 296 22.91 12.99 36.45
CA PRO A 296 22.25 14.22 36.93
C PRO A 296 22.60 15.45 36.10
N ASP A 297 23.74 15.44 35.43
CA ASP A 297 24.23 16.55 34.58
C ASP A 297 24.05 16.25 33.07
N GLY A 298 23.28 15.20 32.71
CA GLY A 298 23.15 14.71 31.35
C GLY A 298 24.40 13.98 30.84
N PHE A 299 24.50 13.85 29.51
CA PHE A 299 25.64 13.19 28.84
C PHE A 299 25.74 13.67 27.37
N SER A 300 26.83 13.27 26.70
CA SER A 300 26.97 13.50 25.25
C SER A 300 26.71 12.23 24.47
N THR A 301 26.05 12.36 23.30
CA THR A 301 25.72 11.24 22.41
C THR A 301 25.64 11.73 20.95
N LYS A 302 25.23 10.85 20.03
CA LYS A 302 24.95 11.17 18.63
C LYS A 302 23.47 11.03 18.34
N LEU A 303 23.00 11.77 17.30
CA LEU A 303 21.69 11.64 16.72
C LEU A 303 21.85 11.42 15.21
N PHE A 304 21.66 10.18 14.78
CA PHE A 304 21.84 9.79 13.40
C PHE A 304 20.54 9.93 12.61
N TYR A 305 20.64 10.34 11.36
CA TYR A 305 19.55 10.24 10.40
C TYR A 305 20.06 10.17 8.96
N ARG A 306 19.21 9.75 8.02
CA ARG A 306 19.39 9.89 6.57
C ARG A 306 18.52 11.02 6.03
N ASP A 307 19.02 11.83 5.11
CA ASP A 307 18.26 12.95 4.53
C ASP A 307 17.32 12.47 3.42
N VAL A 308 16.29 11.71 3.83
CA VAL A 308 15.27 11.14 2.94
C VAL A 308 13.90 11.44 3.52
N VAL A 309 13.09 12.19 2.76
CA VAL A 309 11.70 12.52 3.12
C VAL A 309 10.81 11.28 2.97
N ARG A 310 9.97 11.02 3.99
CA ARG A 310 8.97 9.96 4.00
C ARG A 310 7.68 10.50 4.63
N GLY A 311 6.53 9.82 4.38
CA GLY A 311 5.26 10.16 5.01
C GLY A 311 5.34 10.20 6.53
N TYR A 312 6.05 9.25 7.13
CA TYR A 312 6.28 9.21 8.57
C TYR A 312 7.25 10.29 9.08
N LEU A 313 8.07 10.92 8.24
CA LEU A 313 9.04 11.95 8.62
C LEU A 313 9.21 12.98 7.48
N PRO A 314 8.27 13.93 7.34
CA PRO A 314 8.21 14.83 6.18
C PRO A 314 9.25 15.95 6.20
N GLN A 315 9.82 16.30 7.37
CA GLN A 315 10.79 17.38 7.55
C GLN A 315 12.01 16.92 8.36
N VAL A 316 12.73 15.94 7.85
CA VAL A 316 13.78 15.17 8.56
C VAL A 316 14.77 16.07 9.31
N SER A 317 15.43 17.01 8.63
CA SER A 317 16.46 17.84 9.25
C SER A 317 15.92 18.82 10.29
N ASN A 318 14.69 19.34 10.09
CA ASN A 318 14.04 20.22 11.06
C ASN A 318 13.64 19.46 12.33
N VAL A 319 13.08 18.27 12.18
CA VAL A 319 12.73 17.38 13.30
C VAL A 319 13.98 16.97 14.07
N ALA A 320 15.06 16.60 13.38
CA ALA A 320 16.34 16.26 14.04
C ALA A 320 16.89 17.42 14.88
N GLN A 321 16.83 18.65 14.38
CA GLN A 321 17.25 19.86 15.10
C GLN A 321 16.34 20.15 16.31
N ASP A 322 15.03 19.95 16.17
CA ASP A 322 14.09 20.13 17.28
C ASP A 322 14.32 19.09 18.39
N ILE A 323 14.51 17.82 18.03
CA ILE A 323 14.84 16.75 18.99
C ILE A 323 16.17 17.06 19.68
N GLN A 324 17.20 17.48 18.95
CA GLN A 324 18.48 17.90 19.54
C GLN A 324 18.29 19.04 20.55
N ALA A 325 17.47 20.04 20.22
CA ALA A 325 17.18 21.16 21.11
C ALA A 325 16.43 20.69 22.37
N GLN A 326 15.42 19.84 22.23
CA GLN A 326 14.67 19.27 23.35
C GLN A 326 15.55 18.42 24.29
N LEU A 327 16.42 17.57 23.74
CA LEU A 327 17.38 16.79 24.51
C LEU A 327 18.30 17.68 25.36
N ARG A 328 18.78 18.76 24.77
CA ARG A 328 19.65 19.73 25.46
C ARG A 328 18.89 20.52 26.52
N GLU A 329 17.75 21.11 26.17
CA GLU A 329 16.97 22.00 27.05
C GLU A 329 16.31 21.23 28.20
N ASN A 330 15.74 20.06 27.91
CA ASN A 330 14.97 19.29 28.86
C ASN A 330 15.85 18.38 29.74
N LEU A 331 16.89 17.75 29.19
CA LEU A 331 17.65 16.68 29.83
C LEU A 331 19.15 16.98 29.95
N ASN A 332 19.62 18.13 29.45
CA ASN A 332 21.04 18.46 29.37
C ASN A 332 21.86 17.37 28.60
N ILE A 333 21.22 16.69 27.63
CA ILE A 333 21.88 15.73 26.73
C ILE A 333 22.38 16.48 25.51
N ASP A 334 23.70 16.42 25.25
CA ASP A 334 24.32 17.06 24.09
C ASP A 334 24.46 16.04 22.96
N ALA A 335 23.50 16.06 22.03
CA ALA A 335 23.45 15.15 20.89
C ALA A 335 24.10 15.78 19.66
N GLU A 336 25.17 15.19 19.13
CA GLU A 336 25.77 15.56 17.84
C GLU A 336 24.93 15.00 16.70
N ILE A 337 24.44 15.87 15.80
CA ILE A 337 23.72 15.42 14.61
C ILE A 337 24.69 14.84 13.58
N VAL A 338 24.44 13.60 13.15
CA VAL A 338 25.22 12.87 12.14
C VAL A 338 24.32 12.47 11.00
N VAL A 339 24.53 13.09 9.83
CA VAL A 339 23.82 12.73 8.59
C VAL A 339 24.58 11.64 7.87
N MET A 340 23.91 10.53 7.56
CA MET A 340 24.50 9.40 6.88
C MET A 340 23.94 9.25 5.45
N GLU A 341 24.73 8.61 4.57
CA GLU A 341 24.21 8.13 3.29
C GLU A 341 23.12 7.07 3.53
N SER A 342 22.06 7.06 2.67
CA SER A 342 20.84 6.30 2.94
C SER A 342 21.07 4.80 3.09
N GLY A 343 21.82 4.18 2.18
CA GLY A 343 22.11 2.75 2.21
C GLY A 343 22.92 2.34 3.44
N ALA A 344 24.01 3.10 3.72
CA ALA A 344 24.84 2.87 4.89
C ALA A 344 24.05 3.07 6.21
N PHE A 345 23.15 4.05 6.25
CA PHE A 345 22.29 4.26 7.43
C PHE A 345 21.37 3.05 7.70
N ILE A 346 20.72 2.54 6.66
CA ILE A 346 19.82 1.37 6.79
C ILE A 346 20.62 0.14 7.21
N GLU A 347 21.77 -0.13 6.58
CA GLU A 347 22.63 -1.25 6.95
C GLU A 347 23.06 -1.20 8.42
N GLU A 348 23.53 -0.02 8.89
CA GLU A 348 24.01 0.14 10.27
C GLU A 348 22.87 0.10 11.29
N SER A 349 21.71 0.72 10.99
CA SER A 349 20.55 0.70 11.89
C SER A 349 19.94 -0.71 12.00
N SER A 350 19.71 -1.39 10.87
CA SER A 350 19.14 -2.75 10.88
C SER A 350 20.02 -3.77 11.60
N ALA A 351 21.34 -3.57 11.56
CA ALA A 351 22.29 -4.43 12.25
C ALA A 351 22.55 -4.03 13.73
N GLY A 352 21.86 -3.00 14.24
CA GLY A 352 22.04 -2.54 15.63
C GLY A 352 23.44 -1.99 15.94
N ARG A 353 24.08 -1.33 14.97
CA ARG A 353 25.46 -0.83 15.10
C ARG A 353 25.59 0.68 15.32
N LEU A 354 24.47 1.43 15.35
CA LEU A 354 24.50 2.86 15.61
C LEU A 354 24.66 3.15 17.11
N ASP A 355 25.76 3.78 17.50
CA ASP A 355 26.15 4.10 18.88
C ASP A 355 25.51 5.42 19.37
N GLY A 356 24.19 5.54 19.28
CA GLY A 356 23.46 6.75 19.65
C GLY A 356 21.96 6.62 19.49
N LEU A 357 21.32 7.79 19.42
CA LEU A 357 19.94 7.92 18.98
C LEU A 357 19.89 7.92 17.46
N TYR A 358 18.81 7.42 16.86
CA TYR A 358 18.61 7.57 15.42
C TYR A 358 17.12 7.73 15.06
N LEU A 359 16.88 8.41 13.93
CA LEU A 359 15.55 8.73 13.45
C LEU A 359 15.20 7.82 12.30
N LEU A 360 14.15 7.02 12.46
CA LEU A 360 13.66 6.11 11.44
C LEU A 360 12.14 5.96 11.60
N GLY A 361 11.51 5.28 10.69
CA GLY A 361 10.10 4.95 10.75
C GLY A 361 9.78 3.73 9.90
N TRP A 362 8.53 3.34 9.92
CA TRP A 362 7.97 2.21 9.21
C TRP A 362 6.66 2.59 8.56
N GLY A 363 6.41 2.14 7.34
CA GLY A 363 5.10 2.18 6.68
C GLY A 363 4.52 0.77 6.63
N ALA A 364 3.21 0.63 6.66
CA ALA A 364 2.59 -0.67 6.52
C ALA A 364 2.79 -1.23 5.11
N ASP A 365 3.35 -2.43 5.00
CA ASP A 365 3.36 -3.22 3.77
C ASP A 365 2.01 -3.93 3.60
N PHE A 366 1.45 -4.38 4.72
CA PHE A 366 0.11 -4.92 4.83
C PHE A 366 -0.51 -4.52 6.18
N PRO A 367 -1.85 -4.32 6.27
CA PRO A 367 -2.50 -3.75 7.45
C PRO A 367 -2.73 -4.78 8.55
N HIS A 368 -1.68 -5.34 9.10
CA HIS A 368 -1.74 -6.29 10.21
C HIS A 368 -0.71 -5.93 11.29
N VAL A 369 -1.06 -6.20 12.55
CA VAL A 369 -0.21 -5.85 13.71
C VAL A 369 1.17 -6.52 13.64
N THR A 370 1.28 -7.71 13.07
CA THR A 370 2.55 -8.43 12.89
C THR A 370 3.54 -7.70 11.97
N ASN A 371 3.06 -6.90 11.01
CA ASN A 371 3.92 -6.07 10.15
C ASN A 371 4.72 -5.03 10.96
N PHE A 372 4.20 -4.62 12.10
CA PHE A 372 4.84 -3.66 12.99
C PHE A 372 5.54 -4.35 14.17
N LEU A 373 4.81 -5.16 14.93
CA LEU A 373 5.32 -5.69 16.20
C LEU A 373 6.28 -6.85 16.00
N ASP A 374 5.94 -7.85 15.19
CA ASP A 374 6.78 -9.04 15.05
C ASP A 374 8.08 -8.72 14.32
N TYR A 375 8.03 -7.84 13.31
CA TYR A 375 9.22 -7.40 12.61
C TYR A 375 10.19 -6.66 13.53
N HIS A 376 9.70 -5.68 14.31
CA HIS A 376 10.57 -4.81 15.10
C HIS A 376 10.95 -5.38 16.46
N PHE A 377 10.10 -6.20 17.05
CA PHE A 377 10.25 -6.69 18.43
C PHE A 377 10.34 -8.21 18.54
N GLY A 378 10.31 -8.93 17.42
CA GLY A 378 10.60 -10.36 17.36
C GLY A 378 12.04 -10.65 17.79
N ALA A 379 12.27 -11.83 18.36
CA ALA A 379 13.54 -12.19 19.01
C ALA A 379 14.78 -12.10 18.13
N ALA A 380 14.62 -12.19 16.79
CA ALA A 380 15.73 -12.22 15.83
C ALA A 380 16.17 -10.83 15.34
N ASN A 381 15.40 -9.76 15.57
CA ASN A 381 15.72 -8.43 15.02
C ASN A 381 16.68 -7.66 15.92
N PRO A 382 17.93 -7.34 15.49
CA PRO A 382 18.91 -6.62 16.29
C PRO A 382 18.80 -5.09 16.20
N GLN A 383 17.83 -4.54 15.48
CA GLN A 383 17.73 -3.11 15.16
C GLN A 383 17.82 -2.21 16.39
N PHE A 384 17.18 -2.59 17.49
CA PHE A 384 17.22 -1.85 18.76
C PHE A 384 18.22 -2.41 19.76
N GLY A 385 19.05 -3.38 19.36
CA GLY A 385 19.95 -4.15 20.20
C GLY A 385 19.30 -5.43 20.71
N ASP A 386 19.47 -5.74 22.01
CA ASP A 386 18.92 -6.95 22.63
C ASP A 386 17.39 -6.85 22.77
N GLN A 387 16.68 -7.88 22.30
CA GLN A 387 15.25 -8.01 22.49
C GLN A 387 14.93 -8.62 23.85
N SER A 388 13.77 -8.25 24.43
CA SER A 388 13.34 -8.79 25.71
C SER A 388 12.35 -9.95 25.50
N PRO A 389 12.59 -11.11 26.14
CA PRO A 389 11.62 -12.21 26.13
C PRO A 389 10.22 -11.83 26.65
N THR A 390 10.13 -10.76 27.46
CA THR A 390 8.84 -10.30 28.01
C THR A 390 7.84 -9.83 26.97
N TYR A 391 8.29 -9.49 25.78
CA TYR A 391 7.41 -9.18 24.63
C TYR A 391 7.65 -10.09 23.44
N SER A 392 8.88 -10.51 23.15
CA SER A 392 9.15 -11.32 21.96
C SER A 392 8.52 -12.72 22.03
N ASP A 393 8.52 -13.35 23.23
CA ASP A 393 7.88 -14.66 23.41
C ASP A 393 6.35 -14.53 23.36
N VAL A 394 5.79 -13.43 23.89
CA VAL A 394 4.34 -13.15 23.85
C VAL A 394 3.87 -12.88 22.41
N LEU A 395 4.66 -12.13 21.63
CA LEU A 395 4.37 -11.89 20.20
C LEU A 395 4.38 -13.21 19.41
N ALA A 396 5.37 -14.08 19.67
CA ALA A 396 5.43 -15.40 19.04
C ALA A 396 4.24 -16.30 19.40
N GLU A 397 3.64 -16.15 20.58
CA GLU A 397 2.39 -16.82 20.96
C GLU A 397 1.18 -16.18 20.25
N ALA A 398 1.09 -14.85 20.22
CA ALA A 398 0.01 -14.12 19.57
C ALA A 398 -0.08 -14.41 18.06
N ALA A 399 1.08 -14.56 17.40
CA ALA A 399 1.18 -14.88 15.97
C ALA A 399 0.60 -16.27 15.58
N GLN A 400 0.20 -17.09 16.56
CA GLN A 400 -0.42 -18.40 16.32
C GLN A 400 -1.95 -18.36 16.45
N ILE A 401 -2.54 -17.19 16.67
CA ILE A 401 -3.98 -17.01 16.93
C ILE A 401 -4.57 -16.13 15.84
N ALA A 402 -5.46 -16.67 15.00
CA ALA A 402 -6.11 -15.93 13.92
C ALA A 402 -7.19 -14.95 14.43
N ASP A 403 -7.93 -15.36 15.46
CA ASP A 403 -9.02 -14.53 15.98
C ASP A 403 -8.47 -13.32 16.74
N ALA A 404 -8.79 -12.12 16.26
CA ALA A 404 -8.30 -10.86 16.84
C ALA A 404 -8.76 -10.65 18.28
N ALA A 405 -9.94 -11.14 18.68
CA ALA A 405 -10.43 -11.03 20.05
C ALA A 405 -9.74 -12.03 21.00
N GLU A 406 -9.33 -13.19 20.48
CA GLU A 406 -8.58 -14.18 21.25
C GLU A 406 -7.11 -13.77 21.43
N SER A 407 -6.50 -13.10 20.44
CA SER A 407 -5.11 -12.62 20.49
C SER A 407 -4.95 -11.27 21.22
N GLU A 408 -6.02 -10.45 21.35
CA GLU A 408 -5.97 -9.12 21.99
C GLU A 408 -5.26 -9.11 23.35
N PRO A 409 -5.55 -10.03 24.32
CA PRO A 409 -4.86 -10.02 25.62
C PRO A 409 -3.35 -10.16 25.53
N LEU A 410 -2.84 -10.91 24.55
CA LEU A 410 -1.40 -11.06 24.32
C LEU A 410 -0.80 -9.79 23.73
N TYR A 411 -1.50 -9.11 22.81
CA TYR A 411 -1.05 -7.81 22.29
C TYR A 411 -1.08 -6.72 23.38
N VAL A 412 -2.03 -6.76 24.33
CA VAL A 412 -2.01 -5.90 25.53
C VAL A 412 -0.74 -6.13 26.34
N GLU A 413 -0.40 -7.39 26.60
CA GLU A 413 0.81 -7.75 27.34
C GLU A 413 2.08 -7.32 26.61
N ALA A 414 2.17 -7.61 25.31
CA ALA A 414 3.32 -7.25 24.49
C ALA A 414 3.51 -5.72 24.39
N ASN A 415 2.45 -4.95 24.09
CA ASN A 415 2.53 -3.50 24.02
C ASN A 415 2.97 -2.87 25.35
N ASN A 416 2.44 -3.36 26.48
CA ASN A 416 2.83 -2.90 27.81
C ASN A 416 4.30 -3.23 28.10
N ALA A 417 4.78 -4.41 27.72
CA ALA A 417 6.17 -4.81 27.92
C ALA A 417 7.13 -4.01 27.01
N ILE A 418 6.76 -3.73 25.75
CA ILE A 418 7.52 -2.86 24.83
C ILE A 418 7.61 -1.44 25.42
N ARG A 419 6.49 -0.90 25.87
CA ARG A 419 6.43 0.41 26.53
C ARG A 419 7.32 0.47 27.80
N GLU A 420 7.29 -0.56 28.62
CA GLU A 420 8.12 -0.64 29.83
C GLU A 420 9.61 -0.71 29.49
N TYR A 421 9.98 -1.51 28.49
CA TYR A 421 11.37 -1.72 28.08
C TYR A 421 11.96 -0.53 27.31
N VAL A 422 11.13 0.21 26.56
CA VAL A 422 11.52 1.38 25.74
C VAL A 422 12.68 1.07 24.78
N PRO A 423 12.53 0.15 23.82
CA PRO A 423 13.56 -0.06 22.80
C PRO A 423 13.68 1.13 21.84
N MET A 424 12.60 1.88 21.65
CA MET A 424 12.48 3.11 20.85
C MET A 424 11.40 4.02 21.47
N ILE A 425 11.19 5.20 20.90
CA ILE A 425 10.12 6.13 21.30
C ILE A 425 9.26 6.38 20.05
N PRO A 426 8.02 5.88 19.99
CA PRO A 426 7.12 6.22 18.90
C PRO A 426 6.71 7.69 19.03
N VAL A 427 6.80 8.44 17.94
CA VAL A 427 6.60 9.90 17.96
C VAL A 427 5.31 10.29 17.26
N ALA A 428 5.13 9.84 16.03
CA ALA A 428 4.04 10.27 15.18
C ALA A 428 3.56 9.16 14.24
N HIS A 429 2.27 9.20 13.93
CA HIS A 429 1.70 8.60 12.74
C HIS A 429 1.44 9.73 11.74
N GLY A 430 2.24 9.78 10.67
CA GLY A 430 2.22 10.88 9.71
C GLY A 430 1.11 10.73 8.69
N GLY A 431 0.12 11.60 8.72
CA GLY A 431 -0.93 11.69 7.72
C GLY A 431 -0.43 12.24 6.38
N SER A 432 -1.20 12.02 5.34
CA SER A 432 -1.02 12.65 4.04
C SER A 432 -2.38 12.99 3.43
N GLY A 433 -2.45 13.37 2.19
CA GLY A 433 -3.73 13.64 1.55
C GLY A 433 -3.67 13.60 0.04
N THR A 434 -4.80 13.29 -0.56
CA THR A 434 -5.06 13.43 -1.99
C THR A 434 -5.96 14.63 -2.23
N ALA A 435 -5.84 15.27 -3.36
CA ALA A 435 -6.76 16.33 -3.74
C ALA A 435 -7.40 16.03 -5.10
N TRP A 436 -8.68 16.33 -5.22
CA TRP A 436 -9.54 15.95 -6.32
C TRP A 436 -10.32 17.15 -6.83
N ARG A 437 -10.67 17.16 -8.08
CA ARG A 437 -11.68 18.10 -8.59
C ARG A 437 -13.04 17.78 -7.97
N ALA A 438 -13.81 18.79 -7.63
CA ALA A 438 -15.11 18.64 -6.96
C ALA A 438 -16.20 17.98 -7.84
N ASP A 439 -15.99 17.88 -9.14
CA ASP A 439 -16.88 17.18 -10.07
C ASP A 439 -16.56 15.68 -10.25
N VAL A 440 -15.47 15.20 -9.63
CA VAL A 440 -15.13 13.78 -9.59
C VAL A 440 -15.91 13.09 -8.47
N THR A 441 -16.50 11.94 -8.74
CA THR A 441 -17.18 11.13 -7.72
C THR A 441 -16.31 9.94 -7.30
N ASN A 442 -16.54 9.44 -6.08
CA ASN A 442 -15.74 8.41 -5.44
C ASN A 442 -14.25 8.77 -5.34
N PRO A 443 -13.92 9.96 -4.76
CA PRO A 443 -12.53 10.31 -4.49
C PRO A 443 -11.94 9.37 -3.44
N GLN A 444 -10.64 9.11 -3.51
CA GLN A 444 -9.96 8.12 -2.68
C GLN A 444 -8.75 8.71 -1.94
N ALA A 445 -8.50 8.17 -0.75
CA ALA A 445 -7.29 8.38 0.03
C ALA A 445 -6.99 7.10 0.82
N SER A 446 -6.59 6.05 0.11
CA SER A 446 -6.31 4.75 0.72
C SER A 446 -5.22 4.88 1.79
N PRO A 447 -5.43 4.34 2.99
CA PRO A 447 -4.40 4.30 4.04
C PRO A 447 -3.10 3.62 3.60
N LEU A 448 -3.21 2.66 2.67
CA LEU A 448 -2.09 1.92 2.09
C LEU A 448 -1.47 2.61 0.85
N SER A 449 -2.02 3.76 0.44
CA SER A 449 -1.63 4.46 -0.79
C SER A 449 -1.82 3.63 -2.08
N ASN A 450 -2.81 2.75 -2.08
CA ASN A 450 -3.20 1.86 -3.17
C ASN A 450 -4.56 2.26 -3.75
N GLU A 451 -4.71 3.44 -4.29
CA GLU A 451 -5.94 3.89 -4.91
C GLU A 451 -6.23 3.10 -6.20
N VAL A 452 -7.45 2.54 -6.30
CA VAL A 452 -7.94 1.80 -7.47
C VAL A 452 -9.00 2.61 -8.21
N PHE A 453 -8.74 2.97 -9.46
CA PHE A 453 -9.48 4.02 -10.16
C PHE A 453 -10.68 3.55 -10.98
N TYR A 454 -10.96 2.25 -11.05
CA TYR A 454 -12.10 1.75 -11.84
C TYR A 454 -13.46 2.24 -11.30
N VAL A 455 -13.57 2.55 -10.02
CA VAL A 455 -14.80 3.08 -9.38
C VAL A 455 -14.92 4.60 -9.45
N THR A 456 -13.91 5.30 -9.99
CA THR A 456 -13.82 6.76 -9.99
C THR A 456 -14.45 7.31 -11.27
N ASP A 457 -15.58 8.05 -11.14
CA ASP A 457 -16.20 8.75 -12.27
C ASP A 457 -15.61 10.17 -12.37
N PRO A 458 -14.94 10.50 -13.46
CA PRO A 458 -14.37 11.84 -13.69
C PRO A 458 -15.41 12.92 -14.05
N GLY A 459 -16.63 12.83 -13.52
CA GLY A 459 -17.71 13.80 -13.79
C GLY A 459 -18.30 13.66 -15.19
N GLY A 460 -18.45 12.41 -15.67
CA GLY A 460 -19.00 12.07 -16.98
C GLY A 460 -18.04 12.33 -18.16
N ARG A 461 -16.74 12.47 -17.89
CA ARG A 461 -15.69 12.49 -18.92
C ARG A 461 -15.20 11.08 -19.19
N ASP A 462 -14.73 10.80 -20.40
CA ASP A 462 -14.21 9.49 -20.79
C ASP A 462 -12.79 9.23 -20.24
N VAL A 463 -12.09 10.29 -19.80
CA VAL A 463 -10.69 10.27 -19.35
C VAL A 463 -10.59 10.73 -17.90
N PHE A 464 -9.91 9.94 -17.08
CA PHE A 464 -9.47 10.32 -15.73
C PHE A 464 -7.96 10.46 -15.70
N VAL A 465 -7.44 11.58 -15.17
CA VAL A 465 -6.01 11.87 -15.09
C VAL A 465 -5.58 11.96 -13.62
N TRP A 466 -4.80 11.00 -13.19
CA TRP A 466 -4.13 10.97 -11.89
C TRP A 466 -2.72 11.53 -11.98
N MET A 467 -2.28 12.32 -10.99
CA MET A 467 -0.90 12.80 -10.93
C MET A 467 -0.24 12.45 -9.60
N GLN A 468 0.79 11.62 -9.67
CA GLN A 468 1.55 11.12 -8.52
C GLN A 468 2.95 11.77 -8.42
N ASN A 469 3.75 11.34 -7.43
CA ASN A 469 5.03 11.97 -7.09
C ASN A 469 6.14 11.67 -8.10
N ALA A 470 6.18 10.45 -8.63
CA ALA A 470 7.24 10.00 -9.52
C ALA A 470 6.71 9.08 -10.64
N GLU A 471 7.53 8.89 -11.66
CA GLU A 471 7.33 7.89 -12.70
C GLU A 471 7.43 6.49 -12.08
N PRO A 472 6.56 5.54 -12.44
CA PRO A 472 6.76 4.14 -12.13
C PRO A 472 8.11 3.63 -12.66
N ILE A 473 8.78 2.76 -11.90
CA ILE A 473 10.03 2.13 -12.34
C ILE A 473 9.71 1.05 -13.37
N SER A 474 8.82 0.13 -13.02
CA SER A 474 8.19 -0.82 -13.94
C SER A 474 6.71 -1.03 -13.57
N LEU A 475 5.99 -1.80 -14.37
CA LEU A 475 4.60 -2.21 -14.11
C LEU A 475 4.51 -3.70 -13.75
N PHE A 476 5.64 -4.34 -13.48
CA PHE A 476 5.69 -5.72 -13.00
C PHE A 476 5.69 -5.74 -11.47
N CYS A 477 4.52 -5.67 -10.85
CA CYS A 477 4.33 -5.54 -9.40
C CYS A 477 5.21 -6.47 -8.58
N ALA A 478 5.39 -7.71 -9.04
CA ALA A 478 6.05 -8.77 -8.27
C ALA A 478 7.50 -8.47 -7.85
N ASP A 479 8.20 -7.58 -8.56
CA ASP A 479 9.60 -7.21 -8.27
C ASP A 479 9.76 -5.68 -8.11
N GLU A 480 8.71 -5.00 -7.62
CA GLU A 480 8.73 -3.56 -7.31
C GLU A 480 8.47 -3.31 -5.83
N THR A 481 9.03 -2.21 -5.33
CA THR A 481 8.89 -1.80 -3.92
C THR A 481 8.47 -0.36 -3.73
N ASP A 482 8.42 0.44 -4.81
CA ASP A 482 7.99 1.83 -4.74
C ASP A 482 6.47 1.97 -4.94
N GLY A 483 5.86 2.87 -4.17
CA GLY A 483 4.41 3.05 -4.17
C GLY A 483 3.84 3.55 -5.50
N GLU A 484 4.62 4.27 -6.29
CA GLU A 484 4.21 4.80 -7.59
C GLU A 484 4.10 3.71 -8.65
N SER A 485 5.00 2.71 -8.63
CA SER A 485 4.94 1.52 -9.48
C SER A 485 3.80 0.61 -9.05
N LEU A 486 3.68 0.33 -7.75
CA LEU A 486 2.64 -0.54 -7.20
C LEU A 486 1.23 -0.01 -7.49
N ARG A 487 0.98 1.29 -7.27
CA ARG A 487 -0.32 1.92 -7.60
C ARG A 487 -0.65 1.83 -9.09
N ALA A 488 0.35 1.94 -9.96
CA ALA A 488 0.12 1.87 -11.40
C ALA A 488 -0.14 0.44 -11.88
N CYS A 489 0.61 -0.55 -11.36
CA CYS A 489 0.48 -1.93 -11.80
C CYS A 489 -0.78 -2.61 -11.25
N GLU A 490 -1.27 -2.25 -10.05
CA GLU A 490 -2.50 -2.82 -9.49
C GLU A 490 -3.78 -2.41 -10.25
N GLN A 491 -3.72 -1.44 -11.15
CA GLN A 491 -4.82 -1.17 -12.08
C GLN A 491 -4.96 -2.29 -13.14
N VAL A 492 -3.93 -3.12 -13.30
CA VAL A 492 -3.76 -4.12 -14.36
C VAL A 492 -3.80 -5.55 -13.83
N VAL A 493 -3.19 -5.79 -12.67
CA VAL A 493 -3.11 -7.13 -12.05
C VAL A 493 -3.93 -7.17 -10.77
N GLU A 494 -4.46 -8.35 -10.46
CA GLU A 494 -5.21 -8.59 -9.22
C GLU A 494 -4.60 -9.78 -8.49
N ALA A 495 -4.62 -9.71 -7.16
CA ALA A 495 -4.20 -10.78 -6.30
C ALA A 495 -5.39 -11.70 -5.92
N LEU A 496 -5.16 -12.72 -5.10
CA LEU A 496 -6.23 -13.61 -4.63
C LEU A 496 -7.25 -12.89 -3.74
N TYR A 497 -6.78 -11.92 -2.96
CA TYR A 497 -7.56 -11.00 -2.15
C TYR A 497 -7.19 -9.56 -2.51
N SER A 498 -7.98 -8.60 -2.08
CA SER A 498 -7.74 -7.15 -2.20
C SER A 498 -8.02 -6.47 -0.87
N TYR A 499 -7.69 -5.19 -0.75
CA TYR A 499 -8.11 -4.37 0.38
C TYR A 499 -9.38 -3.61 0.05
N GLU A 500 -10.22 -3.37 1.06
CA GLU A 500 -11.37 -2.48 0.95
C GLU A 500 -10.93 -1.10 0.44
N ILE A 501 -11.70 -0.53 -0.47
CA ILE A 501 -11.42 0.82 -1.00
C ILE A 501 -11.50 1.85 0.12
N ASN A 502 -10.44 2.64 0.30
CA ASN A 502 -10.28 3.58 1.42
C ASN A 502 -10.23 2.91 2.81
N GLY A 503 -10.08 1.60 2.89
CA GLY A 503 -10.04 0.83 4.12
C GLY A 503 -8.77 0.01 4.27
N THR A 504 -8.80 -0.90 5.25
CA THR A 504 -7.72 -1.83 5.57
C THR A 504 -8.21 -3.27 5.66
N ASP A 505 -9.51 -3.49 5.60
CA ASP A 505 -10.08 -4.83 5.63
C ASP A 505 -9.79 -5.56 4.33
N VAL A 506 -9.59 -6.87 4.42
CA VAL A 506 -9.32 -7.70 3.25
C VAL A 506 -10.61 -8.26 2.68
N GLU A 507 -10.74 -8.23 1.35
CA GLU A 507 -11.89 -8.72 0.62
C GLU A 507 -11.48 -9.77 -0.42
N PRO A 508 -12.35 -10.78 -0.71
CA PRO A 508 -12.13 -11.73 -1.79
C PRO A 508 -12.01 -11.05 -3.17
N ALA A 509 -10.94 -11.38 -3.91
CA ALA A 509 -10.73 -10.91 -5.29
C ALA A 509 -10.72 -12.09 -6.26
N LEU A 510 -9.57 -12.59 -6.73
CA LEU A 510 -9.51 -13.76 -7.62
C LEU A 510 -9.84 -15.08 -6.89
N ALA A 511 -9.71 -15.13 -5.56
CA ALA A 511 -10.30 -16.19 -4.75
C ALA A 511 -11.69 -15.78 -4.25
N GLU A 512 -12.63 -16.73 -4.20
CA GLU A 512 -13.94 -16.57 -3.55
C GLU A 512 -13.80 -16.72 -2.03
N SER A 513 -12.90 -17.63 -1.60
CA SER A 513 -12.54 -17.82 -0.20
C SER A 513 -11.16 -18.48 -0.07
N CYS A 514 -10.49 -18.27 1.06
CA CYS A 514 -9.35 -19.05 1.51
C CYS A 514 -9.60 -19.45 2.97
N GLU A 515 -9.69 -20.75 3.21
CA GLU A 515 -10.01 -21.29 4.52
C GLU A 515 -8.76 -21.91 5.16
N PRO A 516 -8.42 -21.52 6.40
CA PRO A 516 -7.30 -22.11 7.11
C PRO A 516 -7.66 -23.48 7.70
N ASN A 517 -6.65 -24.27 7.99
CA ASN A 517 -6.81 -25.37 8.94
C ASN A 517 -6.76 -24.87 10.41
N ASP A 518 -6.98 -25.77 11.38
CA ASP A 518 -7.02 -25.41 12.81
C ASP A 518 -5.70 -24.84 13.36
N THR A 519 -4.58 -25.05 12.65
CA THR A 519 -3.23 -24.63 13.07
C THR A 519 -2.68 -23.45 12.26
N LEU A 520 -3.45 -22.88 11.33
CA LEU A 520 -3.06 -21.74 10.46
C LEU A 520 -1.79 -21.99 9.62
N ASP A 521 -1.38 -23.23 9.44
CA ASP A 521 -0.23 -23.63 8.65
C ASP A 521 -0.59 -24.26 7.29
N SER A 522 -1.89 -24.29 6.96
CA SER A 522 -2.40 -24.67 5.64
C SER A 522 -3.66 -23.89 5.31
N TRP A 523 -3.71 -23.35 4.09
CA TRP A 523 -4.83 -22.56 3.58
C TRP A 523 -5.30 -23.15 2.26
N VAL A 524 -6.61 -23.40 2.13
CA VAL A 524 -7.23 -23.86 0.89
C VAL A 524 -8.03 -22.72 0.29
N CYS A 525 -7.63 -22.27 -0.89
CA CYS A 525 -8.27 -21.19 -1.62
C CYS A 525 -9.13 -21.73 -2.77
N THR A 526 -10.42 -21.37 -2.77
CA THR A 526 -11.33 -21.61 -3.88
C THR A 526 -11.29 -20.41 -4.83
N LEU A 527 -10.96 -20.64 -6.08
CA LEU A 527 -10.77 -19.60 -7.08
C LEU A 527 -12.07 -19.30 -7.84
N ARG A 528 -12.20 -18.04 -8.32
CA ARG A 528 -13.29 -17.66 -9.22
C ARG A 528 -13.18 -18.41 -10.53
N GLN A 529 -14.35 -18.74 -11.08
CA GLN A 529 -14.50 -19.29 -12.40
C GLN A 529 -14.88 -18.16 -13.39
N ASP A 530 -14.70 -18.41 -14.67
CA ASP A 530 -15.07 -17.44 -15.73
C ASP A 530 -14.27 -16.12 -15.70
N VAL A 531 -13.09 -16.09 -15.08
CA VAL A 531 -12.14 -14.99 -15.18
C VAL A 531 -11.19 -15.22 -16.34
N THR A 532 -10.95 -14.16 -17.12
CA THR A 532 -10.01 -14.16 -18.24
C THR A 532 -8.95 -13.08 -18.07
N PHE A 533 -7.73 -13.38 -18.44
CA PHE A 533 -6.67 -12.40 -18.54
C PHE A 533 -6.88 -11.47 -19.76
N HIS A 534 -6.15 -10.37 -19.80
CA HIS A 534 -6.21 -9.38 -20.87
C HIS A 534 -5.89 -9.94 -22.26
N ASP A 535 -5.10 -10.99 -22.35
CA ASP A 535 -4.76 -11.69 -23.59
C ASP A 535 -5.82 -12.73 -24.03
N GLY A 536 -6.84 -12.95 -23.19
CA GLY A 536 -7.95 -13.87 -23.43
C GLY A 536 -7.70 -15.29 -22.95
N THR A 537 -6.58 -15.59 -22.28
CA THR A 537 -6.36 -16.87 -21.58
C THR A 537 -7.25 -16.94 -20.34
N THR A 538 -7.63 -18.17 -19.95
CA THR A 538 -8.51 -18.40 -18.79
C THR A 538 -7.67 -18.52 -17.53
N PHE A 539 -8.06 -17.84 -16.46
CA PHE A 539 -7.45 -17.95 -15.14
C PHE A 539 -7.79 -19.30 -14.49
N ASP A 540 -6.78 -19.99 -13.97
CA ASP A 540 -6.94 -21.20 -13.16
C ASP A 540 -5.85 -21.33 -12.07
N ALA A 541 -5.87 -22.48 -11.35
CA ALA A 541 -4.96 -22.72 -10.25
C ALA A 541 -3.48 -22.82 -10.67
N ASN A 542 -3.18 -23.20 -11.91
CA ASN A 542 -1.81 -23.28 -12.40
C ASN A 542 -1.15 -21.90 -12.53
N ASP A 543 -1.92 -20.85 -12.86
CA ASP A 543 -1.42 -19.48 -12.93
C ASP A 543 -0.99 -18.99 -11.54
N VAL A 544 -1.76 -19.35 -10.50
CA VAL A 544 -1.39 -19.05 -9.12
C VAL A 544 -0.07 -19.73 -8.76
N VAL A 545 0.04 -21.05 -9.02
CA VAL A 545 1.28 -21.81 -8.74
C VAL A 545 2.45 -21.26 -9.55
N ALA A 546 2.26 -20.90 -10.81
CA ALA A 546 3.31 -20.32 -11.66
C ALA A 546 3.78 -18.96 -11.13
N THR A 547 2.83 -18.09 -10.71
CA THR A 547 3.14 -16.79 -10.12
C THR A 547 3.94 -16.93 -8.83
N PHE A 548 3.51 -17.79 -7.90
CA PHE A 548 4.26 -18.03 -6.66
C PHE A 548 5.58 -18.75 -6.91
N THR A 549 5.68 -19.62 -7.93
CA THR A 549 6.96 -20.21 -8.34
C THR A 549 7.92 -19.15 -8.84
N MET A 550 7.44 -18.21 -9.67
CA MET A 550 8.22 -17.09 -10.15
C MET A 550 8.76 -16.23 -8.99
N GLY A 551 7.93 -15.92 -7.99
CA GLY A 551 8.35 -15.07 -6.87
C GLY A 551 9.21 -15.79 -5.84
N LEU A 552 8.93 -17.06 -5.51
CA LEU A 552 9.53 -17.78 -4.39
C LEU A 552 10.73 -18.66 -4.75
N ASP A 553 10.76 -19.28 -5.94
CA ASP A 553 11.83 -20.23 -6.29
C ASP A 553 12.99 -19.53 -7.02
N ALA A 554 14.02 -19.17 -6.28
CA ALA A 554 15.21 -18.51 -6.82
C ALA A 554 15.95 -19.34 -7.90
N SER A 555 15.67 -20.64 -8.03
CA SER A 555 16.23 -21.52 -9.07
C SER A 555 15.36 -21.64 -10.32
N SER A 556 14.11 -21.14 -10.26
CA SER A 556 13.16 -21.24 -11.36
C SER A 556 13.60 -20.38 -12.56
N PRO A 557 13.45 -20.88 -13.79
CA PRO A 557 13.64 -20.04 -14.98
C PRO A 557 12.62 -18.88 -15.05
N LEU A 558 11.50 -18.97 -14.35
CA LEU A 558 10.49 -17.91 -14.24
C LEU A 558 10.90 -16.80 -13.27
N HIS A 559 11.86 -17.04 -12.36
CA HIS A 559 12.35 -16.06 -11.37
C HIS A 559 13.14 -14.95 -12.06
N LYS A 560 12.43 -14.14 -12.84
CA LYS A 560 12.92 -13.03 -13.65
C LYS A 560 12.02 -11.82 -13.42
N GLY A 561 12.62 -10.73 -12.97
CA GLY A 561 11.95 -9.46 -12.69
C GLY A 561 12.72 -8.28 -13.24
N ASN A 562 12.46 -7.10 -12.70
CA ASN A 562 13.18 -5.88 -12.96
C ASN A 562 14.57 -5.90 -12.29
N THR A 563 14.60 -6.30 -11.03
CA THR A 563 15.83 -6.42 -10.22
C THR A 563 16.27 -7.87 -10.05
N ASN A 564 15.38 -8.83 -10.19
CA ASN A 564 15.49 -10.26 -9.85
C ASN A 564 15.69 -10.51 -8.34
N VAL A 565 15.39 -9.54 -7.48
CA VAL A 565 15.53 -9.66 -6.03
C VAL A 565 14.26 -10.18 -5.39
N PHE A 566 13.10 -9.78 -5.93
CA PHE A 566 11.78 -10.10 -5.40
C PHE A 566 11.69 -9.83 -3.88
N GLU A 567 12.03 -8.59 -3.51
CA GLU A 567 12.27 -8.20 -2.11
C GLU A 567 11.12 -8.58 -1.18
N TYR A 568 9.86 -8.33 -1.58
CA TYR A 568 8.70 -8.68 -0.75
C TYR A 568 8.43 -10.17 -0.66
N TYR A 569 8.73 -10.95 -1.71
CA TYR A 569 8.67 -12.41 -1.62
C TYR A 569 9.74 -12.96 -0.67
N ASP A 570 10.97 -12.44 -0.76
CA ASP A 570 12.04 -12.84 0.15
C ASP A 570 11.77 -12.38 1.58
N TYR A 571 11.36 -11.15 1.75
CA TYR A 571 11.13 -10.54 3.06
C TYR A 571 9.94 -11.14 3.82
N LEU A 572 8.77 -11.30 3.15
CA LEU A 572 7.54 -11.75 3.82
C LEU A 572 7.41 -13.28 3.90
N TRP A 573 8.03 -14.01 2.98
CA TRP A 573 7.86 -15.47 2.89
C TRP A 573 9.19 -16.23 2.95
N GLY A 574 10.29 -15.61 2.54
CA GLY A 574 11.55 -16.28 2.32
C GLY A 574 11.59 -17.03 0.98
N LEU A 575 12.73 -16.96 0.28
CA LEU A 575 12.88 -17.67 -0.98
C LEU A 575 13.23 -19.15 -0.77
N ILE A 576 12.67 -20.00 -1.62
CA ILE A 576 13.03 -21.41 -1.79
C ILE A 576 14.25 -21.49 -2.71
N ASN A 577 15.12 -22.48 -2.48
CA ASN A 577 16.30 -22.73 -3.32
C ASN A 577 17.26 -21.52 -3.46
N LYS A 578 17.41 -20.71 -2.42
CA LYS A 578 18.41 -19.64 -2.42
C LYS A 578 19.79 -20.16 -2.80
N PRO A 579 20.54 -19.50 -3.70
CA PRO A 579 21.95 -19.82 -3.91
C PRO A 579 22.71 -19.72 -2.59
N ALA A 580 23.58 -20.67 -2.31
CA ALA A 580 24.45 -20.58 -1.14
C ALA A 580 25.29 -19.30 -1.23
N GLN A 581 25.20 -18.43 -0.23
CA GLN A 581 25.99 -17.20 -0.13
C GLN A 581 27.47 -17.47 0.07
#